data_8679573783ddfc28e7b23d2c22c52966
#
_entry.id   8679573783ddfc28e7b23d2c22c52966
#
_cell.length_a   1.000
_cell.length_b   1.000
_cell.length_c   1.000
_cell.angle_alpha   90.00
_cell.angle_beta   90.00
_cell.angle_gamma   90.00
#
_symmetry.space_group_name_H-M   'P 1'
#
loop_
_entity.id
_entity.type
_entity.pdbx_description
1 polymer ?
#
loop_
_entity_poly.entity_id
_entity_poly.type
_entity_poly.pdbx_seq_one_letter_code
_entity_poly.pdbx_strand_id
1 'polypeptide(L)'
;RNEFIKRNVKYTISAAHITSSKTSKQNIKPSEEEIENKYKEEKDKYRHEELRSIQYVSWKKDPSKQDSADTKNLAENLYARANSGESFSALANEYSMDPGNQGTKGGDLGWFKKGQMVKQFEEAAFASKKDQIIKPVESNFGFHIIQVRDIRTNKDGEKEVLASHILLKTEISSTSLSNLKRDATLFSYDAQDNGFKNALEEHILKEKEHLNIDSEDYSIPGIGGIRSAITFAFRNEKGDISDIL
;
A
#
# COMPACT_ATOMS: atom_id res chain seq x y z
N ARG A 1 7.37 -75.23 14.34
CA ARG A 1 7.44 -75.76 12.95
C ARG A 1 7.51 -74.61 11.96
N ASN A 2 6.67 -73.60 12.02
CA ASN A 2 6.67 -72.46 11.12
C ASN A 2 7.92 -71.60 11.24
N GLU A 3 8.46 -71.36 12.41
CA GLU A 3 9.71 -70.60 12.59
C GLU A 3 10.95 -71.33 12.06
N PHE A 4 10.98 -72.67 12.18
CA PHE A 4 12.05 -73.48 11.62
C PHE A 4 12.05 -73.43 10.10
N ILE A 5 10.87 -73.46 9.45
CA ILE A 5 10.71 -73.29 7.98
C ILE A 5 11.20 -71.93 7.55
N LYS A 6 10.81 -70.87 8.26
CA LYS A 6 11.26 -69.49 7.93
C LYS A 6 12.77 -69.30 7.97
N ARG A 7 13.48 -70.01 8.86
CA ARG A 7 14.93 -69.91 9.05
C ARG A 7 15.74 -70.81 8.14
N ASN A 8 15.18 -71.92 7.66
CA ASN A 8 15.93 -72.97 6.97
C ASN A 8 15.55 -73.18 5.49
N VAL A 9 14.52 -72.50 5.02
CA VAL A 9 14.17 -72.55 3.60
C VAL A 9 14.96 -71.52 2.86
N LYS A 10 15.78 -71.95 1.92
CA LYS A 10 16.51 -71.08 0.97
C LYS A 10 15.75 -70.96 -0.31
N TYR A 11 15.55 -69.75 -0.73
CA TYR A 11 14.93 -69.42 -2.03
C TYR A 11 16.00 -68.85 -2.97
N THR A 12 15.99 -69.27 -4.19
CA THR A 12 16.75 -68.63 -5.26
C THR A 12 15.78 -67.72 -6.00
N ILE A 13 16.09 -66.40 -6.03
CA ILE A 13 15.25 -65.40 -6.68
C ILE A 13 16.07 -64.83 -7.85
N SER A 14 15.46 -64.77 -9.00
CA SER A 14 15.98 -63.97 -10.12
C SER A 14 15.16 -62.67 -10.18
N ALA A 15 15.82 -61.56 -10.06
CA ALA A 15 15.19 -60.26 -10.08
C ALA A 15 15.81 -59.40 -11.21
N ALA A 16 14.97 -58.78 -12.00
CA ALA A 16 15.40 -57.76 -12.94
C ALA A 16 15.10 -56.38 -12.37
N HIS A 17 16.10 -55.55 -12.21
CA HIS A 17 15.97 -54.16 -11.73
C HIS A 17 16.19 -53.20 -12.89
N ILE A 18 15.16 -52.44 -13.23
CA ILE A 18 15.20 -51.38 -14.25
C ILE A 18 15.17 -50.04 -13.55
N THR A 19 16.27 -49.27 -13.66
CA THR A 19 16.31 -47.91 -13.10
C THR A 19 15.82 -46.89 -14.13
N SER A 20 15.05 -45.90 -13.68
CA SER A 20 14.56 -44.82 -14.54
C SER A 20 15.69 -44.03 -15.23
N SER A 21 16.91 -44.08 -14.71
CA SER A 21 18.08 -43.47 -15.34
C SER A 21 18.53 -44.14 -16.63
N LYS A 22 18.12 -45.39 -16.91
CA LYS A 22 18.39 -46.06 -18.18
C LYS A 22 17.39 -45.71 -19.29
N THR A 23 16.19 -45.27 -18.93
CA THR A 23 15.15 -44.85 -19.86
C THR A 23 15.18 -43.34 -20.17
N SER A 24 15.79 -42.51 -19.28
CA SER A 24 15.84 -41.05 -19.43
C SER A 24 16.79 -40.54 -20.51
N LYS A 25 17.59 -41.41 -21.16
CA LYS A 25 18.53 -41.00 -22.23
C LYS A 25 17.96 -41.11 -23.63
N GLN A 26 16.78 -41.67 -23.81
CA GLN A 26 16.08 -41.59 -25.10
C GLN A 26 15.30 -40.29 -25.15
N ASN A 27 15.70 -39.41 -26.03
CA ASN A 27 14.94 -38.21 -26.41
C ASN A 27 13.66 -38.69 -27.15
N ILE A 28 12.71 -39.22 -26.39
CA ILE A 28 11.40 -39.65 -26.94
C ILE A 28 10.65 -38.33 -27.17
N LYS A 29 10.68 -37.88 -28.41
CA LYS A 29 9.78 -36.83 -28.87
C LYS A 29 8.50 -37.52 -29.32
N PRO A 30 7.36 -37.22 -28.74
CA PRO A 30 6.09 -37.74 -29.23
C PRO A 30 5.89 -37.29 -30.69
N SER A 31 5.23 -38.09 -31.46
CA SER A 31 4.83 -37.70 -32.80
C SER A 31 3.70 -36.67 -32.77
N GLU A 32 3.53 -35.92 -33.85
CA GLU A 32 2.41 -34.95 -33.97
C GLU A 32 1.04 -35.66 -33.78
N GLU A 33 0.89 -36.89 -34.28
CA GLU A 33 -0.32 -37.67 -34.10
C GLU A 33 -0.56 -38.05 -32.63
N GLU A 34 0.49 -38.44 -31.90
CA GLU A 34 0.37 -38.74 -30.45
C GLU A 34 0.02 -37.49 -29.64
N ILE A 35 0.59 -36.33 -29.99
CA ILE A 35 0.27 -35.05 -29.39
C ILE A 35 -1.20 -34.68 -29.65
N GLU A 36 -1.63 -34.80 -30.89
CA GLU A 36 -3.02 -34.49 -31.30
C GLU A 36 -4.03 -35.41 -30.62
N ASN A 37 -3.76 -36.70 -30.57
CA ASN A 37 -4.63 -37.65 -29.88
C ASN A 37 -4.69 -37.38 -28.39
N LYS A 38 -3.56 -37.11 -27.77
CA LYS A 38 -3.50 -36.75 -26.34
C LYS A 38 -4.25 -35.46 -26.03
N TYR A 39 -4.12 -34.45 -26.89
CA TYR A 39 -4.88 -33.22 -26.78
C TYR A 39 -6.40 -33.45 -26.91
N LYS A 40 -6.83 -34.30 -27.88
CA LYS A 40 -8.25 -34.62 -28.03
C LYS A 40 -8.83 -35.35 -26.82
N GLU A 41 -8.05 -36.27 -26.23
CA GLU A 41 -8.46 -37.00 -25.03
C GLU A 41 -8.56 -36.10 -23.79
N GLU A 42 -7.67 -35.12 -23.68
CA GLU A 42 -7.54 -34.28 -22.47
C GLU A 42 -8.00 -32.83 -22.73
N LYS A 43 -8.75 -32.57 -23.81
CA LYS A 43 -9.14 -31.22 -24.23
C LYS A 43 -9.74 -30.39 -23.12
N ASP A 44 -10.55 -30.99 -22.24
CA ASP A 44 -11.17 -30.29 -21.11
C ASP A 44 -10.17 -29.83 -20.04
N LYS A 45 -9.01 -30.50 -19.93
CA LYS A 45 -7.94 -30.07 -19.04
C LYS A 45 -7.21 -28.81 -19.52
N TYR A 46 -7.24 -28.56 -20.83
CA TYR A 46 -6.59 -27.41 -21.47
C TYR A 46 -7.59 -26.32 -21.84
N ARG A 47 -8.87 -26.51 -21.47
CA ARG A 47 -9.88 -25.48 -21.65
C ARG A 47 -9.65 -24.39 -20.62
N HIS A 48 -9.26 -23.23 -21.10
CA HIS A 48 -9.25 -22.00 -20.30
C HIS A 48 -10.54 -21.23 -20.54
N GLU A 49 -11.05 -20.62 -19.49
CA GLU A 49 -12.11 -19.64 -19.62
C GLU A 49 -11.57 -18.40 -20.35
N GLU A 50 -12.46 -17.55 -20.81
CA GLU A 50 -12.08 -16.32 -21.50
C GLU A 50 -11.28 -15.44 -20.55
N LEU A 51 -10.06 -15.07 -20.97
CA LEU A 51 -9.20 -14.15 -20.23
C LEU A 51 -9.14 -12.81 -20.97
N ARG A 52 -9.08 -11.74 -20.21
CA ARG A 52 -8.93 -10.38 -20.73
C ARG A 52 -7.65 -9.74 -20.22
N SER A 53 -7.18 -8.73 -20.92
CA SER A 53 -6.08 -7.88 -20.48
C SER A 53 -6.49 -6.44 -20.60
N ILE A 54 -6.06 -5.62 -19.64
CA ILE A 54 -6.33 -4.18 -19.65
C ILE A 54 -5.03 -3.39 -19.59
N GLN A 55 -5.02 -2.26 -20.28
CA GLN A 55 -4.06 -1.20 -20.09
C GLN A 55 -4.74 -0.08 -19.29
N TYR A 56 -4.04 0.50 -18.34
CA TYR A 56 -4.65 1.51 -17.48
C TYR A 56 -3.64 2.55 -17.00
N VAL A 57 -4.16 3.67 -16.58
CA VAL A 57 -3.46 4.68 -15.77
C VAL A 57 -4.14 4.81 -14.41
N SER A 58 -3.39 5.26 -13.43
CA SER A 58 -3.94 5.48 -12.09
C SER A 58 -3.41 6.76 -11.48
N TRP A 59 -4.29 7.52 -10.85
CA TRP A 59 -3.95 8.71 -10.07
C TRP A 59 -3.95 8.34 -8.58
N LYS A 60 -2.86 8.68 -7.91
CA LYS A 60 -2.79 8.51 -6.46
C LYS A 60 -3.59 9.63 -5.78
N LYS A 61 -4.35 9.24 -4.77
CA LYS A 61 -5.06 10.20 -3.91
C LYS A 61 -4.14 10.72 -2.79
N ASP A 62 -2.99 11.27 -3.19
CA ASP A 62 -2.04 11.88 -2.26
C ASP A 62 -2.38 13.38 -2.10
N PRO A 63 -2.13 13.96 -0.91
CA PRO A 63 -2.27 15.39 -0.70
C PRO A 63 -1.40 16.19 -1.67
N SER A 64 -1.93 17.30 -2.16
CA SER A 64 -1.19 18.23 -3.03
C SER A 64 -0.20 19.07 -2.22
N LYS A 65 0.68 19.78 -2.94
CA LYS A 65 1.56 20.80 -2.32
C LYS A 65 0.75 21.90 -1.64
N GLN A 66 -0.41 22.25 -2.19
CA GLN A 66 -1.31 23.25 -1.60
C GLN A 66 -1.90 22.71 -0.28
N ASP A 67 -2.32 21.46 -0.24
CA ASP A 67 -2.85 20.83 1.00
C ASP A 67 -1.78 20.85 2.11
N SER A 68 -0.52 20.58 1.76
CA SER A 68 0.60 20.67 2.71
C SER A 68 0.85 22.12 3.16
N ALA A 69 0.79 23.07 2.26
CA ALA A 69 0.94 24.48 2.61
C ALA A 69 -0.20 24.97 3.51
N ASP A 70 -1.42 24.57 3.23
CA ASP A 70 -2.59 24.93 4.06
C ASP A 70 -2.50 24.31 5.46
N THR A 71 -2.08 23.04 5.55
CA THR A 71 -1.84 22.39 6.86
C THR A 71 -0.74 23.09 7.65
N LYS A 72 0.34 23.49 6.98
CA LYS A 72 1.42 24.26 7.61
C LYS A 72 0.93 25.61 8.11
N ASN A 73 0.17 26.34 7.32
CA ASN A 73 -0.41 27.64 7.70
C ASN A 73 -1.34 27.48 8.91
N LEU A 74 -2.14 26.42 8.95
CA LEU A 74 -2.97 26.10 10.11
C LEU A 74 -2.10 25.84 11.35
N ALA A 75 -1.02 25.07 11.20
CA ALA A 75 -0.10 24.80 12.31
C ALA A 75 0.56 26.08 12.84
N GLU A 76 0.98 26.98 11.96
CA GLU A 76 1.55 28.29 12.34
C GLU A 76 0.50 29.18 13.03
N ASN A 77 -0.74 29.18 12.57
CA ASN A 77 -1.84 29.89 13.22
C ASN A 77 -2.12 29.35 14.63
N LEU A 78 -2.23 28.03 14.79
CA LEU A 78 -2.44 27.43 16.12
C LEU A 78 -1.27 27.69 17.07
N TYR A 79 -0.04 27.65 16.57
CA TYR A 79 1.12 28.05 17.34
C TYR A 79 1.02 29.51 17.82
N ALA A 80 0.66 30.44 16.95
CA ALA A 80 0.50 31.85 17.30
C ALA A 80 -0.60 32.05 18.35
N ARG A 81 -1.75 31.38 18.21
CA ARG A 81 -2.87 31.41 19.17
C ARG A 81 -2.42 30.89 20.53
N ALA A 82 -1.78 29.71 20.57
CA ALA A 82 -1.26 29.14 21.79
C ALA A 82 -0.20 30.05 22.46
N ASN A 83 0.71 30.62 21.69
CA ASN A 83 1.77 31.51 22.18
C ASN A 83 1.23 32.87 22.66
N SER A 84 0.05 33.29 22.21
CA SER A 84 -0.66 34.49 22.71
C SER A 84 -1.51 34.23 23.94
N GLY A 85 -1.51 33.03 24.50
CA GLY A 85 -2.19 32.67 25.75
C GLY A 85 -3.49 31.92 25.62
N GLU A 86 -3.87 31.52 24.43
CA GLU A 86 -5.01 30.60 24.26
C GLU A 86 -4.65 29.23 24.83
N SER A 87 -5.65 28.55 25.40
CA SER A 87 -5.42 27.26 26.05
C SER A 87 -4.91 26.20 25.08
N PHE A 88 -3.64 25.79 25.25
CA PHE A 88 -3.04 24.71 24.43
C PHE A 88 -3.88 23.42 24.50
N SER A 89 -4.37 23.07 25.68
CA SER A 89 -5.21 21.89 25.87
C SER A 89 -6.53 21.98 25.09
N ALA A 90 -7.16 23.16 25.05
CA ALA A 90 -8.37 23.37 24.26
C ALA A 90 -8.09 23.22 22.75
N LEU A 91 -7.01 23.86 22.27
CA LEU A 91 -6.58 23.72 20.88
C LEU A 91 -6.23 22.27 20.51
N ALA A 92 -5.56 21.55 21.42
CA ALA A 92 -5.23 20.14 21.18
C ALA A 92 -6.48 19.27 21.12
N ASN A 93 -7.47 19.50 21.97
CA ASN A 93 -8.73 18.76 21.93
C ASN A 93 -9.53 19.02 20.66
N GLU A 94 -9.47 20.23 20.12
CA GLU A 94 -10.22 20.65 18.94
C GLU A 94 -9.53 20.23 17.61
N TYR A 95 -8.21 20.39 17.53
CA TYR A 95 -7.49 20.28 16.26
C TYR A 95 -6.57 19.06 16.14
N SER A 96 -6.17 18.42 17.26
CA SER A 96 -5.19 17.34 17.16
C SER A 96 -5.78 16.11 16.48
N MET A 97 -5.05 15.61 15.49
CA MET A 97 -5.37 14.39 14.74
C MET A 97 -4.58 13.17 15.26
N ASP A 98 -3.95 13.27 16.43
CA ASP A 98 -3.25 12.13 17.05
C ASP A 98 -4.26 11.18 17.71
N PRO A 99 -4.38 9.92 17.24
CA PRO A 99 -5.32 8.96 17.82
C PRO A 99 -5.07 8.66 19.30
N GLY A 100 -3.84 8.84 19.77
CA GLY A 100 -3.45 8.56 21.15
C GLY A 100 -3.97 9.59 22.16
N ASN A 101 -4.23 10.82 21.71
CA ASN A 101 -4.59 11.93 22.60
C ASN A 101 -5.69 12.87 22.06
N GLN A 102 -6.49 12.37 21.14
CA GLN A 102 -7.68 13.11 20.64
C GLN A 102 -8.72 13.33 21.75
N GLY A 103 -9.51 14.39 21.58
CA GLY A 103 -10.68 14.67 22.39
C GLY A 103 -10.32 15.33 23.74
N THR A 104 -10.52 14.67 24.86
CA THR A 104 -10.46 15.29 26.20
C THR A 104 -9.07 15.25 26.86
N LYS A 105 -8.04 14.73 26.20
CA LYS A 105 -6.70 14.56 26.80
C LYS A 105 -5.81 15.79 26.70
N GLY A 106 -6.23 16.84 25.99
CA GLY A 106 -5.45 18.08 25.89
C GLY A 106 -4.08 17.94 25.24
N GLY A 107 -3.90 16.93 24.39
CA GLY A 107 -2.64 16.65 23.72
C GLY A 107 -1.57 16.02 24.60
N ASP A 108 -1.87 15.57 25.82
CA ASP A 108 -0.90 15.08 26.79
C ASP A 108 -0.20 13.80 26.32
N LEU A 109 1.15 13.84 26.28
CA LEU A 109 2.03 12.71 25.96
C LEU A 109 2.65 12.07 27.20
N GLY A 110 2.51 12.70 28.38
CA GLY A 110 3.20 12.30 29.58
C GLY A 110 4.71 12.56 29.50
N TRP A 111 5.46 11.90 30.41
CA TRP A 111 6.93 11.94 30.45
C TRP A 111 7.50 10.96 29.38
N PHE A 112 8.48 11.43 28.61
CA PHE A 112 9.22 10.61 27.68
C PHE A 112 10.71 10.91 27.68
N LYS A 113 11.52 9.91 27.33
CA LYS A 113 12.95 9.99 27.16
C LYS A 113 13.38 9.88 25.71
N LYS A 114 14.67 10.12 25.42
CA LYS A 114 15.23 9.96 24.08
C LYS A 114 14.99 8.55 23.53
N GLY A 115 14.67 8.45 22.25
CA GLY A 115 14.39 7.21 21.54
C GLY A 115 12.91 6.77 21.57
N GLN A 116 12.02 7.53 22.21
CA GLN A 116 10.58 7.20 22.30
C GLN A 116 9.72 7.98 21.31
N MET A 117 10.22 9.07 20.76
CA MET A 117 9.50 9.91 19.80
C MET A 117 10.22 9.93 18.45
N VAL A 118 9.55 10.39 17.42
CA VAL A 118 10.20 10.59 16.11
C VAL A 118 11.27 11.66 16.21
N LYS A 119 12.34 11.47 15.45
CA LYS A 119 13.58 12.23 15.56
C LYS A 119 13.37 13.75 15.59
N GLN A 120 12.62 14.29 14.66
CA GLN A 120 12.40 15.74 14.53
C GLN A 120 11.65 16.31 15.74
N PHE A 121 10.63 15.60 16.22
CA PHE A 121 9.89 15.95 17.42
C PHE A 121 10.77 15.91 18.65
N GLU A 122 11.54 14.84 18.81
CA GLU A 122 12.43 14.61 19.94
C GLU A 122 13.50 15.70 20.02
N GLU A 123 14.19 15.98 18.92
CA GLU A 123 15.23 17.01 18.86
C GLU A 123 14.66 18.37 19.27
N ALA A 124 13.48 18.74 18.78
CA ALA A 124 12.84 20.00 19.14
C ALA A 124 12.44 20.06 20.62
N ALA A 125 11.82 19.01 21.15
CA ALA A 125 11.37 18.95 22.52
C ALA A 125 12.56 18.97 23.50
N PHE A 126 13.63 18.21 23.25
CA PHE A 126 14.81 18.17 24.13
C PHE A 126 15.72 19.41 24.06
N ALA A 127 15.67 20.18 22.96
CA ALA A 127 16.36 21.45 22.81
C ALA A 127 15.65 22.62 23.53
N SER A 128 14.39 22.43 23.89
CA SER A 128 13.53 23.49 24.43
C SER A 128 13.62 23.62 25.92
N LYS A 129 13.02 24.71 26.44
CA LYS A 129 12.93 25.02 27.89
C LYS A 129 11.54 24.65 28.41
N LYS A 130 11.44 24.53 29.74
CA LYS A 130 10.15 24.40 30.43
C LYS A 130 9.21 25.55 30.04
N ASP A 131 7.92 25.24 29.91
CA ASP A 131 6.81 26.14 29.55
C ASP A 131 6.92 26.75 28.14
N GLN A 132 7.81 26.24 27.31
CA GLN A 132 7.98 26.71 25.93
C GLN A 132 7.01 26.01 25.00
N ILE A 133 6.35 26.78 24.11
CA ILE A 133 5.64 26.30 22.95
C ILE A 133 6.57 26.41 21.75
N ILE A 134 6.73 25.31 21.02
CA ILE A 134 7.67 25.19 19.91
C ILE A 134 6.95 25.48 18.60
N LYS A 135 7.60 26.20 17.69
CA LYS A 135 7.10 26.38 16.31
C LYS A 135 6.81 25.03 15.66
N PRO A 136 5.88 24.97 14.70
CA PRO A 136 5.53 23.71 14.06
C PRO A 136 6.76 22.95 13.53
N VAL A 137 6.84 21.68 13.89
CA VAL A 137 7.90 20.74 13.49
C VAL A 137 7.29 19.74 12.53
N GLU A 138 7.86 19.60 11.35
CA GLU A 138 7.41 18.64 10.34
C GLU A 138 8.05 17.28 10.57
N SER A 139 7.23 16.22 10.45
CA SER A 139 7.66 14.82 10.50
C SER A 139 6.90 13.99 9.43
N ASN A 140 7.21 12.71 9.36
CA ASN A 140 6.47 11.78 8.49
C ASN A 140 4.97 11.63 8.87
N PHE A 141 4.56 12.10 10.05
CA PHE A 141 3.17 12.06 10.51
C PHE A 141 2.40 13.35 10.24
N GLY A 142 3.08 14.43 9.87
CA GLY A 142 2.52 15.76 9.68
C GLY A 142 3.24 16.82 10.49
N PHE A 143 2.53 17.90 10.82
CA PHE A 143 3.05 19.04 11.58
C PHE A 143 2.70 18.90 13.06
N HIS A 144 3.70 19.05 13.92
CA HIS A 144 3.55 18.99 15.38
C HIS A 144 3.76 20.37 15.98
N ILE A 145 2.81 20.87 16.77
CA ILE A 145 3.01 21.99 17.69
C ILE A 145 3.21 21.35 19.06
N ILE A 146 4.29 21.68 19.74
CA ILE A 146 4.71 21.01 20.97
C ILE A 146 4.77 22.03 22.10
N GLN A 147 4.16 21.72 23.24
CA GLN A 147 4.31 22.46 24.49
C GLN A 147 5.11 21.61 25.45
N VAL A 148 6.32 22.09 25.82
CA VAL A 148 7.14 21.49 26.89
C VAL A 148 6.63 22.01 28.22
N ARG A 149 6.01 21.16 29.02
CA ARG A 149 5.42 21.52 30.32
C ARG A 149 6.42 21.43 31.46
N ASP A 150 7.32 20.44 31.41
CA ASP A 150 8.37 20.27 32.42
C ASP A 150 9.53 19.44 31.85
N ILE A 151 10.69 19.55 32.57
CA ILE A 151 11.92 18.82 32.26
C ILE A 151 12.51 18.30 33.56
N ARG A 152 12.88 17.03 33.60
CA ARG A 152 13.54 16.43 34.77
C ARG A 152 14.67 15.49 34.37
N THR A 153 15.48 15.14 35.35
CA THR A 153 16.41 14.01 35.26
C THR A 153 15.83 12.87 36.10
N ASN A 154 15.69 11.70 35.53
CA ASN A 154 15.15 10.54 36.22
C ASN A 154 16.21 9.92 37.17
N LYS A 155 15.84 8.84 37.89
CA LYS A 155 16.72 8.18 38.86
C LYS A 155 17.96 7.55 38.20
N ASP A 156 17.91 7.27 36.91
CA ASP A 156 18.98 6.67 36.11
C ASP A 156 19.92 7.75 35.52
N GLY A 157 19.68 9.02 35.78
CA GLY A 157 20.45 10.15 35.26
C GLY A 157 20.05 10.58 33.85
N GLU A 158 18.95 10.04 33.28
CA GLU A 158 18.48 10.37 31.93
C GLU A 158 17.54 11.60 31.99
N LYS A 159 17.69 12.48 31.01
CA LYS A 159 16.77 13.62 30.81
C LYS A 159 15.43 13.13 30.30
N GLU A 160 14.35 13.54 30.96
CA GLU A 160 12.97 13.31 30.53
C GLU A 160 12.24 14.62 30.30
N VAL A 161 11.35 14.66 29.35
CA VAL A 161 10.51 15.81 28.99
C VAL A 161 9.04 15.42 29.17
N LEU A 162 8.29 16.30 29.86
CA LEU A 162 6.83 16.25 29.93
C LEU A 162 6.27 17.20 28.89
N ALA A 163 5.55 16.71 27.92
CA ALA A 163 5.01 17.57 26.90
C ALA A 163 3.55 17.23 26.53
N SER A 164 2.91 18.21 25.91
CA SER A 164 1.68 18.05 25.13
C SER A 164 1.96 18.43 23.69
N HIS A 165 1.18 17.87 22.76
CA HIS A 165 1.31 18.23 21.36
C HIS A 165 -0.04 18.34 20.64
N ILE A 166 -0.03 19.03 19.52
CA ILE A 166 -1.08 19.06 18.51
C ILE A 166 -0.48 18.47 17.25
N LEU A 167 -1.03 17.38 16.73
CA LEU A 167 -0.64 16.80 15.44
C LEU A 167 -1.65 17.20 14.38
N LEU A 168 -1.18 17.79 13.30
CA LEU A 168 -1.96 18.06 12.09
C LEU A 168 -1.43 17.19 10.96
N LYS A 169 -2.24 16.28 10.47
CA LYS A 169 -1.92 15.46 9.29
C LYS A 169 -2.31 16.21 8.03
N THR A 170 -1.47 16.15 7.01
CA THR A 170 -1.86 16.64 5.69
C THR A 170 -2.78 15.63 5.05
N GLU A 171 -4.04 16.00 4.86
CA GLU A 171 -5.04 15.20 4.15
C GLU A 171 -5.34 15.82 2.79
N ILE A 172 -5.77 14.99 1.84
CA ILE A 172 -6.18 15.48 0.54
C ILE A 172 -7.46 16.30 0.68
N SER A 173 -7.45 17.56 0.24
CA SER A 173 -8.63 18.41 0.25
C SER A 173 -9.64 18.01 -0.82
N SER A 174 -10.89 18.45 -0.64
CA SER A 174 -11.94 18.31 -1.65
C SER A 174 -11.57 18.97 -2.99
N THR A 175 -10.83 20.08 -2.94
CA THR A 175 -10.31 20.76 -4.13
C THR A 175 -9.29 19.91 -4.85
N SER A 176 -8.29 19.37 -4.13
CA SER A 176 -7.28 18.49 -4.71
C SER A 176 -7.90 17.21 -5.27
N LEU A 177 -8.86 16.61 -4.57
CA LEU A 177 -9.59 15.45 -5.06
C LEU A 177 -10.41 15.76 -6.33
N SER A 178 -11.06 16.92 -6.37
CA SER A 178 -11.81 17.39 -7.55
C SER A 178 -10.90 17.64 -8.75
N ASN A 179 -9.71 18.19 -8.52
CA ASN A 179 -8.70 18.38 -9.58
C ASN A 179 -8.22 17.05 -10.14
N LEU A 180 -7.88 16.07 -9.26
CA LEU A 180 -7.51 14.72 -9.71
C LEU A 180 -8.61 14.06 -10.55
N LYS A 181 -9.85 14.21 -10.12
CA LYS A 181 -11.00 13.67 -10.84
C LYS A 181 -11.19 14.32 -12.21
N ARG A 182 -11.03 15.66 -12.27
CA ARG A 182 -11.06 16.39 -13.53
C ARG A 182 -9.95 15.94 -14.48
N ASP A 183 -8.71 15.83 -14.00
CA ASP A 183 -7.58 15.45 -14.82
C ASP A 183 -7.73 14.01 -15.36
N ALA A 184 -8.24 13.09 -14.55
CA ALA A 184 -8.59 11.73 -14.99
C ALA A 184 -9.71 11.72 -16.04
N THR A 185 -10.75 12.58 -15.86
CA THR A 185 -11.86 12.70 -16.82
C THR A 185 -11.39 13.26 -18.16
N LEU A 186 -10.53 14.30 -18.15
CA LEU A 186 -9.95 14.86 -19.37
C LEU A 186 -9.13 13.81 -20.12
N PHE A 187 -8.28 13.08 -19.41
CA PHE A 187 -7.55 11.97 -20.02
C PHE A 187 -8.48 10.93 -20.65
N SER A 188 -9.57 10.54 -19.97
CA SER A 188 -10.53 9.58 -20.50
C SER A 188 -11.15 10.06 -21.82
N TYR A 189 -11.56 11.32 -21.90
CA TYR A 189 -12.11 11.91 -23.14
C TYR A 189 -11.07 11.97 -24.25
N ASP A 190 -9.87 12.45 -23.96
CA ASP A 190 -8.79 12.51 -24.95
C ASP A 190 -8.40 11.13 -25.44
N ALA A 191 -8.42 10.13 -24.57
CA ALA A 191 -8.17 8.74 -24.94
C ALA A 191 -9.28 8.15 -25.82
N GLN A 192 -10.54 8.50 -25.57
CA GLN A 192 -11.68 8.07 -26.39
C GLN A 192 -11.65 8.72 -27.78
N ASP A 193 -11.27 10.00 -27.87
CA ASP A 193 -11.25 10.77 -29.10
C ASP A 193 -10.00 10.47 -29.96
N ASN A 194 -8.82 10.42 -29.33
CA ASN A 194 -7.52 10.37 -30.00
C ASN A 194 -6.77 9.04 -29.83
N GLY A 195 -7.30 8.14 -29.03
CA GLY A 195 -6.72 6.83 -28.70
C GLY A 195 -5.79 6.90 -27.49
N PHE A 196 -5.75 5.78 -26.73
CA PHE A 196 -5.09 5.67 -25.42
C PHE A 196 -3.61 6.08 -25.45
N LYS A 197 -2.85 5.66 -26.49
CA LYS A 197 -1.41 5.96 -26.56
C LYS A 197 -1.14 7.45 -26.78
N ASN A 198 -1.90 8.11 -27.64
CA ASN A 198 -1.74 9.53 -27.89
C ASN A 198 -2.07 10.35 -26.62
N ALA A 199 -3.14 9.97 -25.91
CA ALA A 199 -3.49 10.61 -24.65
C ALA A 199 -2.41 10.41 -23.57
N LEU A 200 -1.74 9.25 -23.51
CA LEU A 200 -0.62 9.03 -22.59
C LEU A 200 0.53 10.01 -22.84
N GLU A 201 0.86 10.25 -24.11
CA GLU A 201 1.94 11.19 -24.48
C GLU A 201 1.55 12.64 -24.16
N GLU A 202 0.33 13.04 -24.48
CA GLU A 202 -0.18 14.39 -24.24
C GLU A 202 -0.24 14.72 -22.74
N HIS A 203 -0.73 13.80 -21.94
CA HIS A 203 -0.84 13.96 -20.48
C HIS A 203 0.43 13.57 -19.71
N ILE A 204 1.50 13.14 -20.40
CA ILE A 204 2.79 12.72 -19.80
C ILE A 204 2.58 11.60 -18.74
N LEU A 205 1.72 10.66 -19.04
CA LEU A 205 1.38 9.54 -18.16
C LEU A 205 2.06 8.26 -18.64
N LYS A 206 2.23 7.33 -17.70
CA LYS A 206 2.74 5.99 -17.98
C LYS A 206 1.64 4.97 -17.85
N GLU A 207 1.49 4.14 -18.88
CA GLU A 207 0.60 2.99 -18.83
C GLU A 207 1.07 1.94 -17.83
N LYS A 208 0.10 1.23 -17.30
CA LYS A 208 0.28 -0.04 -16.60
C LYS A 208 -0.56 -1.08 -17.30
N GLU A 209 -0.15 -2.33 -17.20
CA GLU A 209 -0.86 -3.44 -17.82
C GLU A 209 -1.16 -4.51 -16.76
N HIS A 210 -2.33 -5.12 -16.88
CA HIS A 210 -2.69 -6.32 -16.14
C HIS A 210 -3.21 -7.37 -17.13
N LEU A 211 -2.52 -8.50 -17.15
CA LEU A 211 -2.76 -9.60 -18.09
C LEU A 211 -3.55 -10.72 -17.43
N ASN A 212 -4.26 -11.49 -18.26
CA ASN A 212 -4.93 -12.72 -17.87
C ASN A 212 -5.94 -12.53 -16.73
N ILE A 213 -6.76 -11.50 -16.85
CA ILE A 213 -7.87 -11.25 -15.93
C ILE A 213 -8.94 -12.30 -16.18
N ASP A 214 -9.39 -12.95 -15.10
CA ASP A 214 -10.56 -13.81 -15.09
C ASP A 214 -11.83 -13.01 -14.77
N SER A 215 -12.98 -13.48 -15.26
CA SER A 215 -14.27 -12.84 -15.01
C SER A 215 -14.66 -12.80 -13.53
N GLU A 216 -14.12 -13.70 -12.72
CA GLU A 216 -14.37 -13.78 -11.28
C GLU A 216 -13.39 -12.96 -10.43
N ASP A 217 -12.34 -12.37 -11.03
CA ASP A 217 -11.41 -11.53 -10.33
C ASP A 217 -12.09 -10.32 -9.69
N TYR A 218 -11.59 -9.90 -8.53
CA TYR A 218 -12.11 -8.75 -7.77
C TYR A 218 -11.13 -7.60 -7.67
N SER A 219 -9.85 -7.83 -7.96
CA SER A 219 -8.81 -6.84 -7.73
C SER A 219 -7.78 -6.82 -8.85
N ILE A 220 -7.16 -5.66 -9.00
CA ILE A 220 -6.00 -5.47 -9.87
C ILE A 220 -4.80 -5.24 -8.96
N PRO A 221 -3.69 -6.00 -9.12
CA PRO A 221 -2.49 -5.80 -8.33
C PRO A 221 -2.00 -4.35 -8.36
N GLY A 222 -1.75 -3.77 -7.18
CA GLY A 222 -1.28 -2.39 -7.04
C GLY A 222 -2.36 -1.30 -7.11
N ILE A 223 -3.64 -1.66 -7.38
CA ILE A 223 -4.80 -0.75 -7.29
C ILE A 223 -5.74 -1.18 -6.17
N GLY A 224 -5.94 -2.49 -6.01
CA GLY A 224 -6.89 -3.05 -5.06
C GLY A 224 -8.19 -3.53 -5.69
N GLY A 225 -9.27 -3.58 -4.90
CA GLY A 225 -10.57 -4.05 -5.35
C GLY A 225 -11.22 -3.07 -6.31
N ILE A 226 -11.26 -3.41 -7.60
CA ILE A 226 -11.87 -2.59 -8.65
C ILE A 226 -12.69 -3.49 -9.61
N ARG A 227 -13.80 -4.02 -9.08
CA ARG A 227 -14.71 -4.88 -9.86
C ARG A 227 -15.26 -4.19 -11.12
N SER A 228 -15.41 -2.87 -11.10
CA SER A 228 -15.87 -2.09 -12.25
C SER A 228 -14.94 -2.25 -13.46
N ALA A 229 -13.61 -2.25 -13.27
CA ALA A 229 -12.64 -2.41 -14.35
C ALA A 229 -12.71 -3.83 -14.97
N ILE A 230 -12.88 -4.85 -14.13
CA ILE A 230 -13.05 -6.23 -14.59
C ILE A 230 -14.35 -6.37 -15.36
N THR A 231 -15.45 -5.83 -14.81
CA THR A 231 -16.74 -5.80 -15.49
C THR A 231 -16.66 -5.07 -16.84
N PHE A 232 -15.95 -3.95 -16.91
CA PHE A 232 -15.70 -3.23 -18.15
C PHE A 232 -14.96 -4.10 -19.15
N ALA A 233 -13.87 -4.76 -18.75
CA ALA A 233 -13.06 -5.61 -19.62
C ALA A 233 -13.88 -6.74 -20.27
N PHE A 234 -14.88 -7.32 -19.58
CA PHE A 234 -15.69 -8.44 -20.08
C PHE A 234 -16.98 -8.01 -20.81
N ARG A 235 -17.43 -6.76 -20.64
CA ARG A 235 -18.65 -6.25 -21.29
C ARG A 235 -18.40 -5.48 -22.57
N ASN A 236 -17.16 -5.07 -22.82
CA ASN A 236 -16.81 -4.22 -23.95
C ASN A 236 -15.85 -4.93 -24.90
N GLU A 237 -15.65 -4.37 -26.07
CA GLU A 237 -14.78 -4.94 -27.10
C GLU A 237 -13.32 -4.54 -26.89
N LYS A 238 -12.43 -5.25 -27.58
CA LYS A 238 -11.01 -4.92 -27.57
C LYS A 238 -10.77 -3.54 -28.21
N GLY A 239 -10.18 -2.66 -27.44
CA GLY A 239 -9.87 -1.29 -27.88
C GLY A 239 -10.80 -0.25 -27.28
N ASP A 240 -11.88 -0.66 -26.63
CA ASP A 240 -12.78 0.25 -25.94
C ASP A 240 -12.08 0.90 -24.73
N ILE A 241 -12.42 2.15 -24.48
CA ILE A 241 -11.85 2.97 -23.42
C ILE A 241 -12.96 3.33 -22.43
N SER A 242 -12.71 3.07 -21.15
CA SER A 242 -13.68 3.36 -20.10
C SER A 242 -13.69 4.84 -19.72
N ASP A 243 -14.79 5.26 -19.13
CA ASP A 243 -14.81 6.40 -18.22
C ASP A 243 -13.93 6.11 -16.98
N ILE A 244 -13.81 7.09 -16.10
CA ILE A 244 -13.11 6.91 -14.82
C ILE A 244 -13.86 5.89 -13.95
N LEU A 245 -13.12 4.96 -13.37
CA LEU A 245 -13.65 3.84 -12.59
C LEU A 245 -13.26 3.93 -11.12
#